data_400e22853abbb1fc5f46c5bdf84dd06a
#
_entry.id   400e22853abbb1fc5f46c5bdf84dd06a
#
_cell.length_a   1.000
_cell.length_b   1.000
_cell.length_c   1.000
_cell.angle_alpha   90.00
_cell.angle_beta   90.00
_cell.angle_gamma   90.00
#
_symmetry.space_group_name_H-M   'P 1'
#
loop_
_entity.id
_entity.type
_entity.pdbx_description
1 polymer ?
#
loop_
_entity_poly.entity_id
_entity_poly.type
_entity_poly.pdbx_seq_one_letter_code
_entity_poly.pdbx_strand_id
1 'polypeptide(L)'
;EARPIAKNPGYGLRSGSFLADGHCVARLTKVGAESYAAKLATEAKADGHKVVKGEMMRSLDKLIRAIGIALVPIGAALLYKQHWQLGVAMRGSVETTVAALIGMIPEGLYLLTSVALAVGMMRLARRRVLTQDMNCIETLARVDVLCVDKTGTITESTMQADEPVLLNENAPVTDILTAFYSGEEPDNDTARALCEKFGQGGSSWFAALSIPFNTAYKYSAKSFGAQGSYVVGAPDILAGARLAELRPVLDPLLAQGRRVLLLARCKGELPDPPARLDPDTLEFLALLPLQNRIRESAPETFAYFARQGVDVKVISGDDPRAVSHVAAQAGIRGADQWVDAAALKNDRELEKAAAHCTVFGRVTPEQKRKLVHALQKQGHTVAMTGDGVNDVLALKDADCGIAMASGAQAASQVAQLVLLDSDFGALPHVVAEGRRVINNIQRSASLFLVKNIFSVLLSVVSLVLPLTYPFLPLQLSLLGAATIGTPAFFLALEPNHERVRGRFISNVLQAALPGGITDFLLVFLAQGFCFAFDLSSDYLGTISTIVVLTVGLMVLWGVCRPFNTWHWVLWGAMAVIGYGGALLLAPWLGLVKLDLGGTLVLVALLGLAGPTLFGVSMLNTRIHGAVG
;
A
#
# COMPACT_ATOMS: atom_id res chain seq x y z
N GLU A 1 -10.62 -12.40 24.04
CA GLU A 1 -11.15 -13.68 24.57
C GLU A 1 -11.90 -14.38 23.44
N ALA A 2 -11.46 -15.57 23.06
CA ALA A 2 -12.04 -16.33 21.94
C ALA A 2 -13.36 -17.07 22.33
N ARG A 3 -13.77 -16.98 23.59
CA ARG A 3 -15.00 -17.61 24.09
C ARG A 3 -15.84 -16.57 24.83
N PRO A 4 -17.18 -16.61 24.68
CA PRO A 4 -18.09 -15.79 25.49
C PRO A 4 -17.90 -16.08 26.99
N ILE A 5 -17.82 -15.01 27.78
CA ILE A 5 -17.70 -15.09 29.24
C ILE A 5 -18.94 -14.45 29.87
N ALA A 6 -19.64 -15.20 30.70
CA ALA A 6 -20.79 -14.67 31.43
C ALA A 6 -20.34 -13.53 32.37
N LYS A 7 -21.04 -12.42 32.34
CA LYS A 7 -20.79 -11.22 33.17
C LYS A 7 -22.03 -10.95 34.02
N ASN A 8 -21.88 -10.97 35.32
CA ASN A 8 -22.92 -10.61 36.27
C ASN A 8 -22.87 -9.10 36.61
N PRO A 9 -23.94 -8.52 37.15
CA PRO A 9 -23.93 -7.17 37.67
C PRO A 9 -22.73 -6.89 38.59
N GLY A 10 -22.02 -5.79 38.36
CA GLY A 10 -20.79 -5.42 39.08
C GLY A 10 -19.48 -5.89 38.42
N TYR A 11 -19.52 -6.74 37.39
CA TYR A 11 -18.30 -7.11 36.64
C TYR A 11 -17.84 -6.00 35.68
N GLY A 12 -16.51 -5.89 35.54
CA GLY A 12 -15.90 -4.95 34.59
C GLY A 12 -16.06 -5.40 33.15
N LEU A 13 -16.43 -4.45 32.29
CA LEU A 13 -16.40 -4.58 30.83
C LEU A 13 -15.15 -3.88 30.29
N ARG A 14 -14.55 -4.44 29.26
CA ARG A 14 -13.36 -3.85 28.61
C ARG A 14 -13.77 -3.19 27.29
N SER A 15 -13.26 -2.00 27.03
CA SER A 15 -13.46 -1.35 25.72
C SER A 15 -12.89 -2.21 24.60
N GLY A 16 -13.59 -2.28 23.46
CA GLY A 16 -13.23 -3.15 22.33
C GLY A 16 -13.82 -4.57 22.44
N SER A 17 -14.54 -4.91 23.54
CA SER A 17 -15.37 -6.12 23.61
C SER A 17 -16.81 -5.80 23.19
N PHE A 18 -17.50 -6.79 22.65
CA PHE A 18 -18.92 -6.71 22.30
C PHE A 18 -19.74 -7.72 23.11
N LEU A 19 -21.01 -7.45 23.26
CA LEU A 19 -21.94 -8.36 23.86
C LEU A 19 -22.29 -9.45 22.85
N ALA A 20 -22.03 -10.71 23.20
CA ALA A 20 -22.41 -11.84 22.37
C ALA A 20 -23.90 -12.21 22.57
N ASP A 21 -24.46 -11.86 23.72
CA ASP A 21 -25.85 -12.11 24.10
C ASP A 21 -26.25 -11.17 25.25
N GLY A 22 -27.55 -10.85 25.34
CA GLY A 22 -28.14 -10.02 26.38
C GLY A 22 -27.88 -8.51 26.19
N HIS A 23 -28.28 -7.75 27.20
CA HIS A 23 -28.11 -6.31 27.28
C HIS A 23 -27.60 -5.89 28.65
N CYS A 24 -26.88 -4.77 28.72
CA CYS A 24 -26.41 -4.21 29.96
C CYS A 24 -26.37 -2.70 29.96
N VAL A 25 -26.49 -2.11 31.13
CA VAL A 25 -26.17 -0.70 31.36
C VAL A 25 -24.83 -0.62 32.08
N ALA A 26 -23.87 0.09 31.52
CA ALA A 26 -22.53 0.19 32.06
C ALA A 26 -22.15 1.65 32.34
N ARG A 27 -21.48 1.87 33.49
CA ARG A 27 -20.87 3.16 33.82
C ARG A 27 -19.43 3.17 33.32
N LEU A 28 -19.09 4.15 32.50
CA LEU A 28 -17.72 4.35 32.03
C LEU A 28 -16.82 4.76 33.20
N THR A 29 -15.80 3.94 33.49
CA THR A 29 -14.83 4.20 34.57
C THR A 29 -13.48 4.64 34.05
N LYS A 30 -13.17 4.32 32.79
CA LYS A 30 -11.94 4.69 32.08
C LYS A 30 -12.28 5.14 30.67
N VAL A 31 -11.82 6.32 30.29
CA VAL A 31 -12.10 6.93 28.99
C VAL A 31 -10.82 7.40 28.30
N GLY A 32 -10.88 7.61 26.99
CA GLY A 32 -9.74 8.08 26.21
C GLY A 32 -8.52 7.16 26.33
N ALA A 33 -7.35 7.72 26.62
CA ALA A 33 -6.08 6.98 26.72
C ALA A 33 -6.04 5.95 27.86
N GLU A 34 -6.91 6.05 28.85
CA GLU A 34 -7.00 5.09 29.97
C GLU A 34 -7.85 3.85 29.64
N SER A 35 -8.60 3.88 28.55
CA SER A 35 -9.42 2.74 28.13
C SER A 35 -8.54 1.54 27.75
N TYR A 36 -9.07 0.34 27.90
CA TYR A 36 -8.32 -0.89 27.58
C TYR A 36 -7.90 -0.97 26.11
N ALA A 37 -8.79 -0.60 25.19
CA ALA A 37 -8.48 -0.57 23.75
C ALA A 37 -7.38 0.45 23.41
N ALA A 38 -7.43 1.65 24.03
CA ALA A 38 -6.41 2.66 23.82
C ALA A 38 -5.05 2.25 24.41
N LYS A 39 -5.04 1.58 25.57
CA LYS A 39 -3.79 1.02 26.13
C LYS A 39 -3.19 -0.07 25.24
N LEU A 40 -4.00 -1.00 24.75
CA LEU A 40 -3.54 -2.01 23.78
C LEU A 40 -2.98 -1.36 22.50
N ALA A 41 -3.64 -0.33 21.98
CA ALA A 41 -3.16 0.41 20.83
C ALA A 41 -1.85 1.16 21.13
N THR A 42 -1.72 1.71 22.36
CA THR A 42 -0.50 2.41 22.79
C THR A 42 0.64 1.40 23.03
N GLU A 43 0.37 0.29 23.69
CA GLU A 43 1.34 -0.81 23.86
C GLU A 43 1.74 -1.39 22.50
N ALA A 44 0.77 -1.60 21.59
CA ALA A 44 1.05 -2.00 20.23
C ALA A 44 1.93 -0.97 19.48
N LYS A 45 1.79 0.32 19.76
CA LYS A 45 2.66 1.39 19.23
C LYS A 45 4.01 1.46 19.96
N ALA A 46 4.04 1.23 21.30
CA ALA A 46 5.25 1.30 22.13
C ALA A 46 6.18 0.10 21.93
N ASP A 47 5.67 -1.08 21.57
CA ASP A 47 6.46 -2.28 21.21
C ASP A 47 7.23 -2.09 19.88
N GLY A 48 7.75 -0.86 19.71
CA GLY A 48 8.66 -0.50 18.65
C GLY A 48 8.05 -0.74 17.28
N HIS A 49 7.05 0.08 16.90
CA HIS A 49 6.98 0.45 15.51
C HIS A 49 8.33 1.11 15.16
N LYS A 50 9.32 0.31 14.83
CA LYS A 50 10.29 0.75 13.85
C LYS A 50 9.41 1.08 12.66
N VAL A 51 9.15 2.40 12.47
CA VAL A 51 8.63 2.89 11.20
C VAL A 51 9.51 2.23 10.16
N VAL A 52 9.01 1.16 9.53
CA VAL A 52 9.80 0.41 8.55
C VAL A 52 9.86 1.35 7.36
N LYS A 53 10.91 2.20 7.35
CA LYS A 53 11.15 3.09 6.22
C LYS A 53 11.08 2.24 4.95
N GLY A 54 10.36 2.70 3.95
CA GLY A 54 10.32 2.06 2.65
C GLY A 54 11.72 1.82 2.08
N GLU A 55 11.85 0.97 1.09
CA GLU A 55 13.14 0.64 0.45
C GLU A 55 13.78 1.89 -0.16
N MET A 56 12.96 2.74 -0.79
CA MET A 56 13.38 4.01 -1.39
C MET A 56 13.96 4.96 -0.33
N MET A 57 13.24 5.20 0.77
CA MET A 57 13.70 6.11 1.83
C MET A 57 14.96 5.58 2.53
N ARG A 58 15.04 4.26 2.77
CA ARG A 58 16.28 3.64 3.30
C ARG A 58 17.46 3.79 2.36
N SER A 59 17.22 3.67 1.07
CA SER A 59 18.25 3.82 0.04
C SER A 59 18.74 5.27 -0.06
N LEU A 60 17.83 6.24 0.01
CA LEU A 60 18.17 7.66 0.05
C LEU A 60 18.97 8.02 1.31
N ASP A 61 18.54 7.56 2.48
CA ASP A 61 19.27 7.78 3.74
C ASP A 61 20.70 7.22 3.69
N LYS A 62 20.88 6.01 3.11
CA LYS A 62 22.21 5.41 2.94
C LYS A 62 23.08 6.24 1.98
N LEU A 63 22.51 6.68 0.86
CA LEU A 63 23.21 7.51 -0.13
C LEU A 63 23.65 8.84 0.49
N ILE A 64 22.74 9.55 1.15
CA ILE A 64 23.02 10.84 1.80
C ILE A 64 24.09 10.68 2.88
N ARG A 65 24.01 9.62 3.69
CA ARG A 65 25.01 9.32 4.71
C ARG A 65 26.38 9.03 4.11
N ALA A 66 26.46 8.23 3.06
CA ALA A 66 27.71 7.92 2.37
C ALA A 66 28.36 9.18 1.79
N ILE A 67 27.57 10.03 1.12
CA ILE A 67 28.03 11.33 0.61
C ILE A 67 28.48 12.22 1.76
N GLY A 68 27.70 12.36 2.83
CA GLY A 68 28.05 13.19 3.98
C GLY A 68 29.36 12.79 4.66
N ILE A 69 29.63 11.50 4.77
CA ILE A 69 30.92 11.00 5.30
C ILE A 69 32.08 11.34 4.34
N ALA A 70 31.88 11.23 3.02
CA ALA A 70 32.90 11.50 2.03
C ALA A 70 33.21 13.00 1.85
N LEU A 71 32.22 13.88 2.07
CA LEU A 71 32.37 15.34 1.90
C LEU A 71 33.47 15.96 2.75
N VAL A 72 33.57 15.55 4.03
CA VAL A 72 34.54 16.16 4.96
C VAL A 72 35.98 15.90 4.54
N PRO A 73 36.43 14.65 4.32
CA PRO A 73 37.81 14.38 3.90
C PRO A 73 38.12 14.93 2.50
N ILE A 74 37.19 14.84 1.54
CA ILE A 74 37.38 15.35 0.20
C ILE A 74 37.51 16.88 0.23
N GLY A 75 36.63 17.59 0.97
CA GLY A 75 36.68 19.04 1.09
C GLY A 75 37.96 19.54 1.74
N ALA A 76 38.39 18.92 2.84
CA ALA A 76 39.65 19.26 3.50
C ALA A 76 40.87 19.02 2.58
N ALA A 77 40.88 17.90 1.86
CA ALA A 77 41.97 17.57 0.92
C ALA A 77 42.01 18.52 -0.27
N LEU A 78 40.85 18.89 -0.85
CA LEU A 78 40.77 19.87 -1.95
C LEU A 78 41.22 21.25 -1.50
N LEU A 79 40.76 21.75 -0.33
CA LEU A 79 41.19 23.04 0.22
C LEU A 79 42.70 23.09 0.46
N TYR A 80 43.23 22.03 1.11
CA TYR A 80 44.67 21.91 1.33
C TYR A 80 45.46 21.94 0.04
N LYS A 81 45.06 21.13 -0.93
CA LYS A 81 45.74 21.06 -2.22
C LYS A 81 45.72 22.38 -2.98
N GLN A 82 44.57 23.03 -3.09
CA GLN A 82 44.45 24.26 -3.86
C GLN A 82 45.25 25.42 -3.24
N HIS A 83 45.18 25.55 -1.90
CA HIS A 83 45.86 26.66 -1.23
C HIS A 83 47.36 26.42 -1.07
N TRP A 84 47.79 25.27 -0.55
CA TRP A 84 49.20 25.01 -0.18
C TRP A 84 50.00 24.35 -1.28
N GLN A 85 49.42 23.56 -2.17
CA GLN A 85 50.15 22.92 -3.26
C GLN A 85 50.10 23.69 -4.58
N LEU A 86 48.93 24.24 -4.94
CA LEU A 86 48.75 24.97 -6.21
C LEU A 86 48.89 26.48 -6.04
N GLY A 87 49.06 27.03 -4.85
CA GLY A 87 49.26 28.44 -4.58
C GLY A 87 48.07 29.33 -4.87
N VAL A 88 46.88 28.77 -5.01
CA VAL A 88 45.63 29.54 -5.24
C VAL A 88 45.33 30.40 -4.01
N ALA A 89 44.94 31.68 -4.22
CA ALA A 89 44.53 32.57 -3.14
C ALA A 89 43.44 31.91 -2.28
N MET A 90 43.45 32.12 -0.95
CA MET A 90 42.52 31.48 -0.01
C MET A 90 41.07 31.62 -0.44
N ARG A 91 40.67 32.82 -0.91
CA ARG A 91 39.30 33.07 -1.40
C ARG A 91 38.93 32.14 -2.55
N GLY A 92 39.78 32.06 -3.59
CA GLY A 92 39.55 31.17 -4.73
C GLY A 92 39.56 29.70 -4.35
N SER A 93 40.46 29.30 -3.42
CA SER A 93 40.50 27.93 -2.87
C SER A 93 39.22 27.53 -2.14
N VAL A 94 38.64 28.46 -1.38
CA VAL A 94 37.35 28.24 -0.69
C VAL A 94 36.21 28.18 -1.69
N GLU A 95 36.14 29.14 -2.64
CA GLU A 95 35.07 29.18 -3.66
C GLU A 95 35.02 27.91 -4.51
N THR A 96 36.14 27.41 -4.99
CA THR A 96 36.21 26.19 -5.79
C THR A 96 35.98 24.91 -4.96
N THR A 97 36.47 24.88 -3.72
CA THR A 97 36.17 23.75 -2.81
C THR A 97 34.67 23.68 -2.50
N VAL A 98 34.05 24.81 -2.17
CA VAL A 98 32.62 24.92 -1.92
C VAL A 98 31.81 24.48 -3.16
N ALA A 99 32.22 24.92 -4.36
CA ALA A 99 31.57 24.48 -5.60
C ALA A 99 31.63 22.97 -5.78
N ALA A 100 32.79 22.33 -5.54
CA ALA A 100 32.93 20.89 -5.59
C ALA A 100 32.03 20.17 -4.58
N LEU A 101 31.97 20.65 -3.34
CA LEU A 101 31.12 20.07 -2.28
C LEU A 101 29.62 20.22 -2.61
N ILE A 102 29.16 21.39 -3.06
CA ILE A 102 27.78 21.63 -3.50
C ILE A 102 27.41 20.70 -4.67
N GLY A 103 28.36 20.49 -5.60
CA GLY A 103 28.16 19.56 -6.70
C GLY A 103 27.88 18.11 -6.27
N MET A 104 28.49 17.69 -5.15
CA MET A 104 28.34 16.32 -4.63
C MET A 104 27.05 16.10 -3.81
N ILE A 105 26.40 17.15 -3.31
CA ILE A 105 25.20 17.03 -2.50
C ILE A 105 23.96 16.92 -3.41
N PRO A 106 23.10 15.91 -3.25
CA PRO A 106 21.84 15.81 -3.99
C PRO A 106 20.79 16.77 -3.40
N GLU A 107 21.02 18.07 -3.60
CA GLU A 107 20.16 19.14 -3.10
C GLU A 107 18.74 18.94 -3.62
N GLY A 108 17.76 19.14 -2.78
CA GLY A 108 16.35 19.06 -3.15
C GLY A 108 15.79 17.67 -3.41
N LEU A 109 16.59 16.60 -3.55
CA LEU A 109 16.05 15.24 -3.77
C LEU A 109 15.17 14.80 -2.60
N TYR A 110 15.60 15.04 -1.36
CA TYR A 110 14.82 14.72 -0.16
C TYR A 110 13.55 15.57 -0.07
N LEU A 111 13.67 16.87 -0.34
CA LEU A 111 12.53 17.79 -0.36
C LEU A 111 11.52 17.37 -1.43
N LEU A 112 11.98 17.08 -2.65
CA LEU A 112 11.11 16.65 -3.74
C LEU A 112 10.39 15.34 -3.41
N THR A 113 11.10 14.37 -2.81
CA THR A 113 10.52 13.12 -2.35
C THR A 113 9.42 13.36 -1.31
N SER A 114 9.68 14.20 -0.32
CA SER A 114 8.70 14.57 0.72
C SER A 114 7.48 15.27 0.13
N VAL A 115 7.69 16.20 -0.79
CA VAL A 115 6.59 16.91 -1.49
C VAL A 115 5.78 15.94 -2.35
N ALA A 116 6.43 15.05 -3.11
CA ALA A 116 5.74 14.08 -3.95
C ALA A 116 4.88 13.10 -3.12
N LEU A 117 5.39 12.62 -1.99
CA LEU A 117 4.63 11.79 -1.04
C LEU A 117 3.47 12.57 -0.42
N ALA A 118 3.68 13.82 -0.01
CA ALA A 118 2.62 14.67 0.56
C ALA A 118 1.50 14.94 -0.46
N VAL A 119 1.84 15.23 -1.71
CA VAL A 119 0.86 15.39 -2.80
C VAL A 119 0.12 14.07 -3.06
N GLY A 120 0.81 12.92 -3.03
CA GLY A 120 0.21 11.60 -3.11
C GLY A 120 -0.83 11.38 -2.01
N MET A 121 -0.47 11.67 -0.75
CA MET A 121 -1.41 11.58 0.38
C MET A 121 -2.64 12.49 0.21
N MET A 122 -2.45 13.75 -0.24
CA MET A 122 -3.58 14.65 -0.50
C MET A 122 -4.53 14.11 -1.58
N ARG A 123 -3.99 13.50 -2.64
CA ARG A 123 -4.81 12.88 -3.70
C ARG A 123 -5.59 11.68 -3.17
N LEU A 124 -4.98 10.84 -2.33
CA LEU A 124 -5.64 9.72 -1.68
C LEU A 124 -6.71 10.19 -0.68
N ALA A 125 -6.44 11.23 0.09
CA ALA A 125 -7.41 11.82 1.02
C ALA A 125 -8.66 12.35 0.29
N ARG A 126 -8.52 12.95 -0.91
CA ARG A 126 -9.65 13.34 -1.76
C ARG A 126 -10.50 12.15 -2.23
N ARG A 127 -9.92 10.95 -2.26
CA ARG A 127 -10.62 9.69 -2.57
C ARG A 127 -11.05 8.93 -1.31
N ARG A 128 -11.15 9.63 -0.19
CA ARG A 128 -11.60 9.05 1.09
C ARG A 128 -10.70 7.91 1.59
N VAL A 129 -9.41 7.99 1.28
CA VAL A 129 -8.39 7.07 1.77
C VAL A 129 -7.46 7.82 2.70
N LEU A 130 -7.45 7.46 3.98
CA LEU A 130 -6.59 8.05 5.00
C LEU A 130 -5.29 7.24 5.10
N THR A 131 -4.16 7.90 4.87
CA THR A 131 -2.82 7.33 5.07
C THR A 131 -2.28 7.80 6.41
N GLN A 132 -1.92 6.87 7.29
CA GLN A 132 -1.33 7.16 8.60
C GLN A 132 0.20 7.20 8.56
N ASP A 133 0.80 6.53 7.56
CA ASP A 133 2.24 6.51 7.32
C ASP A 133 2.52 6.78 5.83
N MET A 134 3.42 7.74 5.54
CA MET A 134 3.84 8.05 4.17
C MET A 134 4.48 6.86 3.46
N ASN A 135 5.16 5.98 4.21
CA ASN A 135 5.85 4.84 3.63
C ASN A 135 4.90 3.76 3.09
N CYS A 136 3.64 3.74 3.55
CA CYS A 136 2.66 2.77 3.04
C CYS A 136 2.39 2.94 1.55
N ILE A 137 2.47 4.17 1.03
CA ILE A 137 2.29 4.48 -0.40
C ILE A 137 3.38 3.78 -1.22
N GLU A 138 4.63 3.84 -0.74
CA GLU A 138 5.75 3.14 -1.36
C GLU A 138 5.56 1.63 -1.30
N THR A 139 5.24 1.12 -0.12
CA THR A 139 5.09 -0.31 0.13
C THR A 139 3.98 -0.90 -0.74
N LEU A 140 2.82 -0.23 -0.80
CA LEU A 140 1.68 -0.71 -1.56
C LEU A 140 1.93 -0.76 -3.08
N ALA A 141 2.76 0.17 -3.60
CA ALA A 141 3.18 0.13 -5.00
C ALA A 141 4.03 -1.10 -5.36
N ARG A 142 4.67 -1.71 -4.36
CA ARG A 142 5.56 -2.89 -4.48
C ARG A 142 4.90 -4.19 -4.06
N VAL A 143 3.69 -4.13 -3.49
CA VAL A 143 2.95 -5.32 -3.05
C VAL A 143 2.83 -6.32 -4.19
N ASP A 144 3.17 -7.55 -3.91
CA ASP A 144 3.02 -8.71 -4.80
C ASP A 144 2.09 -9.78 -4.22
N VAL A 145 1.77 -9.69 -2.91
CA VAL A 145 0.75 -10.55 -2.26
C VAL A 145 -0.22 -9.68 -1.47
N LEU A 146 -1.51 -9.82 -1.75
CA LEU A 146 -2.61 -9.17 -1.04
C LEU A 146 -3.40 -10.22 -0.23
N CYS A 147 -3.25 -10.20 1.08
CA CYS A 147 -4.06 -10.99 2.00
C CYS A 147 -5.36 -10.25 2.30
N VAL A 148 -6.50 -10.90 2.09
CA VAL A 148 -7.82 -10.31 2.32
C VAL A 148 -8.63 -11.15 3.30
N ASP A 149 -9.32 -10.50 4.25
CA ASP A 149 -10.36 -11.17 5.01
C ASP A 149 -11.63 -11.30 4.14
N LYS A 150 -12.43 -12.34 4.37
CA LYS A 150 -13.69 -12.54 3.65
C LYS A 150 -14.72 -11.48 4.04
N THR A 151 -15.04 -11.41 5.34
CA THR A 151 -16.12 -10.58 5.88
C THR A 151 -15.70 -9.12 5.94
N GLY A 152 -16.58 -8.19 5.59
CA GLY A 152 -16.27 -6.76 5.60
C GLY A 152 -15.32 -6.28 4.49
N THR A 153 -14.59 -7.20 3.82
CA THR A 153 -13.66 -6.89 2.72
C THR A 153 -14.19 -7.38 1.37
N ILE A 154 -14.25 -8.70 1.14
CA ILE A 154 -14.81 -9.28 -0.10
C ILE A 154 -16.33 -9.12 -0.10
N THR A 155 -16.94 -9.36 1.06
CA THR A 155 -18.37 -9.21 1.26
C THR A 155 -18.67 -7.96 2.08
N GLU A 156 -19.91 -7.51 2.00
CA GLU A 156 -20.45 -6.52 2.93
C GLU A 156 -20.51 -7.15 4.34
N SER A 157 -20.47 -6.33 5.38
CA SER A 157 -20.69 -6.79 6.76
C SER A 157 -22.14 -7.14 7.02
N THR A 158 -23.07 -6.61 6.22
CA THR A 158 -24.50 -6.89 6.29
C THR A 158 -24.84 -8.22 5.66
N MET A 159 -25.74 -8.97 6.31
CA MET A 159 -26.32 -10.20 5.76
C MET A 159 -27.57 -9.89 4.95
N GLN A 160 -27.88 -10.74 3.98
CA GLN A 160 -29.12 -10.72 3.22
C GLN A 160 -29.77 -12.10 3.30
N ALA A 161 -31.09 -12.13 3.52
CA ALA A 161 -31.85 -13.37 3.49
C ALA A 161 -32.29 -13.70 2.06
N ASP A 162 -32.04 -14.94 1.64
CA ASP A 162 -32.52 -15.47 0.35
C ASP A 162 -33.98 -15.97 0.46
N GLU A 163 -34.54 -16.51 -0.64
CA GLU A 163 -35.83 -17.14 -0.61
C GLU A 163 -35.83 -18.40 0.27
N PRO A 164 -36.88 -18.60 1.11
CA PRO A 164 -37.02 -19.80 1.93
C PRO A 164 -37.06 -21.05 1.05
N VAL A 165 -36.31 -22.09 1.44
CA VAL A 165 -36.43 -23.42 0.84
C VAL A 165 -37.47 -24.21 1.61
N LEU A 166 -38.63 -24.44 0.99
CA LEU A 166 -39.76 -25.11 1.63
C LEU A 166 -39.45 -26.58 1.86
N LEU A 167 -39.72 -27.04 3.08
CA LEU A 167 -39.71 -28.44 3.48
C LEU A 167 -41.13 -29.00 3.55
N ASN A 168 -42.12 -28.13 3.79
CA ASN A 168 -43.53 -28.41 3.74
C ASN A 168 -44.21 -27.38 2.82
N GLU A 169 -44.61 -27.84 1.63
CA GLU A 169 -45.22 -26.96 0.58
C GLU A 169 -46.61 -26.42 0.98
N ASN A 170 -47.27 -27.04 1.94
CA ASN A 170 -48.61 -26.62 2.40
C ASN A 170 -48.55 -25.57 3.54
N ALA A 171 -47.37 -25.26 4.03
CA ALA A 171 -47.23 -24.30 5.13
C ALA A 171 -47.17 -22.85 4.61
N PRO A 172 -47.91 -21.89 5.20
CA PRO A 172 -47.88 -20.49 4.80
C PRO A 172 -46.60 -19.81 5.36
N VAL A 173 -45.41 -20.25 4.87
CA VAL A 173 -44.11 -19.85 5.40
C VAL A 173 -43.93 -18.35 5.38
N THR A 174 -44.36 -17.68 4.30
CA THR A 174 -44.23 -16.21 4.14
C THR A 174 -45.06 -15.49 5.21
N ASP A 175 -46.30 -15.90 5.47
CA ASP A 175 -47.16 -15.26 6.46
C ASP A 175 -46.60 -15.47 7.87
N ILE A 176 -46.08 -16.69 8.15
CA ILE A 176 -45.43 -17.02 9.43
C ILE A 176 -44.21 -16.11 9.65
N LEU A 177 -43.34 -15.97 8.65
CA LEU A 177 -42.15 -15.14 8.74
C LEU A 177 -42.50 -13.66 8.86
N THR A 178 -43.50 -13.18 8.11
CA THR A 178 -44.01 -11.81 8.24
C THR A 178 -44.51 -11.55 9.65
N ALA A 179 -45.31 -12.46 10.23
CA ALA A 179 -45.79 -12.33 11.61
C ALA A 179 -44.63 -12.42 12.63
N PHE A 180 -43.62 -13.24 12.34
CA PHE A 180 -42.50 -13.45 13.24
C PHE A 180 -41.59 -12.23 13.34
N TYR A 181 -41.37 -11.53 12.25
CA TYR A 181 -40.41 -10.42 12.15
C TYR A 181 -41.04 -9.02 12.04
N SER A 182 -42.38 -8.92 11.92
CA SER A 182 -43.07 -7.62 11.88
C SER A 182 -42.98 -6.92 13.24
N GLY A 183 -42.54 -5.66 13.23
CA GLY A 183 -42.44 -4.81 14.42
C GLY A 183 -41.31 -5.18 15.40
N GLU A 184 -40.42 -6.06 15.02
CA GLU A 184 -39.25 -6.44 15.83
C GLU A 184 -38.11 -5.45 15.65
N GLU A 185 -37.43 -5.10 16.75
CA GLU A 185 -36.12 -4.43 16.69
C GLU A 185 -35.03 -5.51 16.60
N PRO A 186 -34.27 -5.56 15.49
CA PRO A 186 -33.25 -6.60 15.31
C PRO A 186 -32.09 -6.43 16.28
N ASP A 187 -31.77 -7.45 17.03
CA ASP A 187 -30.69 -7.52 18.02
C ASP A 187 -29.36 -7.99 17.43
N ASN A 188 -29.38 -8.55 16.23
CA ASN A 188 -28.20 -9.04 15.51
C ASN A 188 -28.37 -8.94 13.98
N ASP A 189 -27.28 -9.10 13.23
CA ASP A 189 -27.28 -8.96 11.76
C ASP A 189 -28.15 -10.00 11.05
N THR A 190 -28.27 -11.21 11.63
CA THR A 190 -29.16 -12.27 11.10
C THR A 190 -30.62 -11.87 11.24
N ALA A 191 -31.02 -11.37 12.41
CA ALA A 191 -32.37 -10.87 12.67
C ALA A 191 -32.67 -9.65 11.76
N ARG A 192 -31.68 -8.74 11.59
CA ARG A 192 -31.82 -7.59 10.70
C ARG A 192 -32.12 -8.00 9.26
N ALA A 193 -31.37 -8.96 8.70
CA ALA A 193 -31.60 -9.45 7.35
C ALA A 193 -33.01 -10.08 7.18
N LEU A 194 -33.49 -10.79 8.19
CA LEU A 194 -34.81 -11.40 8.18
C LEU A 194 -35.93 -10.35 8.36
N CYS A 195 -35.73 -9.36 9.25
CA CYS A 195 -36.66 -8.23 9.42
C CYS A 195 -36.74 -7.38 8.15
N GLU A 196 -35.64 -7.11 7.47
CA GLU A 196 -35.62 -6.36 6.21
C GLU A 196 -36.39 -7.07 5.10
N LYS A 197 -36.27 -8.39 5.02
CA LYS A 197 -36.95 -9.18 3.97
C LYS A 197 -38.41 -9.47 4.30
N PHE A 198 -38.74 -9.86 5.52
CA PHE A 198 -40.05 -10.36 5.89
C PHE A 198 -40.84 -9.41 6.81
N GLY A 199 -40.17 -8.54 7.55
CA GLY A 199 -40.81 -7.65 8.53
C GLY A 199 -41.51 -6.42 7.93
N GLN A 200 -41.39 -6.17 6.63
CA GLN A 200 -41.98 -5.02 5.92
C GLN A 200 -43.53 -5.12 5.76
N GLY A 201 -44.11 -6.31 5.93
CA GLY A 201 -45.52 -6.55 5.83
C GLY A 201 -46.22 -6.38 7.18
N GLY A 202 -47.41 -5.75 7.21
CA GLY A 202 -48.22 -5.77 8.40
C GLY A 202 -48.81 -7.17 8.60
N SER A 203 -48.72 -7.70 9.83
CA SER A 203 -49.37 -8.98 10.21
C SER A 203 -50.53 -8.72 11.16
N SER A 204 -51.61 -9.45 10.97
CA SER A 204 -52.72 -9.49 11.90
C SER A 204 -52.51 -10.45 13.11
N TRP A 205 -51.38 -11.17 13.10
CA TRP A 205 -51.06 -12.11 14.17
C TRP A 205 -50.37 -11.36 15.32
N PHE A 206 -50.87 -11.57 16.54
CA PHE A 206 -50.31 -10.99 17.75
C PHE A 206 -49.55 -12.07 18.51
N ALA A 207 -48.28 -11.81 18.85
CA ALA A 207 -47.48 -12.69 19.65
C ALA A 207 -47.98 -12.69 21.12
N ALA A 208 -48.48 -13.81 21.59
CA ALA A 208 -48.85 -14.02 22.99
C ALA A 208 -47.61 -14.27 23.88
N LEU A 209 -46.57 -14.88 23.29
CA LEU A 209 -45.27 -15.12 23.94
C LEU A 209 -44.18 -14.88 22.88
N SER A 210 -43.13 -14.14 23.25
CA SER A 210 -41.94 -13.94 22.44
C SER A 210 -40.70 -14.32 23.24
N ILE A 211 -39.91 -15.26 22.70
CA ILE A 211 -38.63 -15.69 23.25
C ILE A 211 -37.56 -15.13 22.30
N PRO A 212 -36.76 -14.13 22.72
CA PRO A 212 -35.68 -13.57 21.91
C PRO A 212 -34.60 -14.62 21.68
N PHE A 213 -33.72 -14.35 20.68
CA PHE A 213 -32.61 -15.23 20.40
C PHE A 213 -31.69 -15.40 21.61
N ASN A 214 -31.33 -16.63 21.88
CA ASN A 214 -30.45 -16.98 22.99
C ASN A 214 -29.28 -17.85 22.49
N THR A 215 -28.03 -17.44 22.77
CA THR A 215 -26.81 -18.13 22.34
C THR A 215 -26.62 -19.51 22.91
N ALA A 216 -27.22 -19.80 24.09
CA ALA A 216 -27.15 -21.13 24.73
C ALA A 216 -28.03 -22.15 24.00
N TYR A 217 -29.19 -21.73 23.53
CA TYR A 217 -30.17 -22.60 22.86
C TYR A 217 -30.19 -22.37 21.33
N LYS A 218 -29.58 -21.30 20.83
CA LYS A 218 -29.44 -20.93 19.42
C LYS A 218 -30.73 -20.90 18.62
N TYR A 219 -31.84 -20.48 19.26
CA TYR A 219 -33.10 -20.23 18.60
C TYR A 219 -33.80 -19.00 19.17
N SER A 220 -34.75 -18.46 18.43
CA SER A 220 -35.82 -17.56 18.87
C SER A 220 -37.16 -18.20 18.60
N ALA A 221 -38.19 -17.87 19.40
CA ALA A 221 -39.52 -18.48 19.25
C ALA A 221 -40.62 -17.47 19.52
N LYS A 222 -41.77 -17.65 18.86
CA LYS A 222 -42.99 -16.89 19.10
C LYS A 222 -44.23 -17.81 19.11
N SER A 223 -45.14 -17.53 20.02
CA SER A 223 -46.46 -18.15 20.06
C SER A 223 -47.52 -17.13 19.65
N PHE A 224 -48.36 -17.49 18.67
CA PHE A 224 -49.44 -16.68 18.15
C PHE A 224 -50.83 -17.25 18.55
N GLY A 225 -50.90 -17.90 19.68
CA GLY A 225 -52.14 -18.49 20.19
C GLY A 225 -52.73 -19.53 19.23
N ALA A 226 -53.96 -19.32 18.73
CA ALA A 226 -54.64 -20.26 17.84
C ALA A 226 -53.89 -20.49 16.50
N GLN A 227 -53.01 -19.58 16.09
CA GLN A 227 -52.23 -19.70 14.86
C GLN A 227 -50.99 -20.63 15.02
N GLY A 228 -50.66 -20.98 16.27
CA GLY A 228 -49.57 -21.89 16.59
C GLY A 228 -48.32 -21.21 17.11
N SER A 229 -47.35 -22.03 17.48
CA SER A 229 -46.04 -21.60 17.99
C SER A 229 -44.93 -21.96 16.99
N TYR A 230 -44.04 -21.01 16.73
CA TYR A 230 -42.99 -21.18 15.73
C TYR A 230 -41.61 -20.84 16.32
N VAL A 231 -40.61 -21.56 15.82
CA VAL A 231 -39.23 -21.40 16.24
C VAL A 231 -38.33 -21.20 15.01
N VAL A 232 -37.36 -20.29 15.14
CA VAL A 232 -36.31 -20.05 14.13
C VAL A 232 -34.96 -20.21 14.80
N GLY A 233 -34.12 -21.09 14.30
CA GLY A 233 -32.82 -21.33 14.92
C GLY A 233 -31.87 -22.19 14.11
N ALA A 234 -30.75 -22.57 14.72
CA ALA A 234 -29.72 -23.38 14.09
C ALA A 234 -30.24 -24.81 13.80
N PRO A 235 -30.10 -25.31 12.55
CA PRO A 235 -30.64 -26.63 12.18
C PRO A 235 -30.07 -27.78 13.00
N ASP A 236 -28.77 -27.73 13.35
CA ASP A 236 -28.09 -28.74 14.18
C ASP A 236 -28.67 -28.84 15.61
N ILE A 237 -29.14 -27.72 16.13
CA ILE A 237 -29.72 -27.65 17.47
C ILE A 237 -31.20 -28.06 17.45
N LEU A 238 -31.98 -27.50 16.52
CA LEU A 238 -33.42 -27.75 16.45
C LEU A 238 -33.74 -29.15 15.93
N ALA A 239 -33.00 -29.64 14.93
CA ALA A 239 -33.25 -30.97 14.38
C ALA A 239 -32.60 -32.10 15.19
N GLY A 240 -31.52 -31.82 15.96
CA GLY A 240 -30.88 -32.82 16.81
C GLY A 240 -30.58 -34.13 16.07
N ALA A 241 -31.17 -35.27 16.56
CA ALA A 241 -31.01 -36.58 15.92
C ALA A 241 -31.64 -36.66 14.52
N ARG A 242 -32.66 -35.82 14.23
CA ARG A 242 -33.34 -35.75 12.93
C ARG A 242 -32.61 -34.90 11.89
N LEU A 243 -31.42 -34.39 12.19
CA LEU A 243 -30.61 -33.59 11.25
C LEU A 243 -30.32 -34.33 9.92
N ALA A 244 -30.26 -35.67 9.98
CA ALA A 244 -30.07 -36.50 8.79
C ALA A 244 -31.19 -36.32 7.72
N GLU A 245 -32.41 -35.99 8.14
CA GLU A 245 -33.56 -35.71 7.27
C GLU A 245 -33.33 -34.43 6.44
N LEU A 246 -32.62 -33.44 7.00
CA LEU A 246 -32.37 -32.15 6.39
C LEU A 246 -31.12 -32.13 5.52
N ARG A 247 -30.16 -33.02 5.73
CA ARG A 247 -28.88 -33.04 5.02
C ARG A 247 -28.99 -32.96 3.50
N PRO A 248 -29.89 -33.67 2.80
CA PRO A 248 -29.98 -33.59 1.34
C PRO A 248 -30.22 -32.18 0.79
N VAL A 249 -30.93 -31.33 1.58
CA VAL A 249 -31.25 -29.93 1.22
C VAL A 249 -30.28 -28.96 1.88
N LEU A 250 -29.86 -29.26 3.12
CA LEU A 250 -29.00 -28.40 3.92
C LEU A 250 -27.54 -28.39 3.41
N ASP A 251 -26.96 -29.55 3.13
CA ASP A 251 -25.55 -29.68 2.76
C ASP A 251 -25.19 -28.88 1.47
N PRO A 252 -26.01 -28.88 0.41
CA PRO A 252 -25.77 -28.04 -0.76
C PRO A 252 -25.78 -26.53 -0.45
N LEU A 253 -26.64 -26.07 0.45
CA LEU A 253 -26.71 -24.67 0.87
C LEU A 253 -25.47 -24.26 1.68
N LEU A 254 -25.04 -25.12 2.61
CA LEU A 254 -23.83 -24.91 3.39
C LEU A 254 -22.57 -24.94 2.50
N ALA A 255 -22.51 -25.83 1.51
CA ALA A 255 -21.41 -25.88 0.54
C ALA A 255 -21.30 -24.61 -0.30
N GLN A 256 -22.40 -23.89 -0.54
CA GLN A 256 -22.42 -22.58 -1.19
C GLN A 256 -22.00 -21.43 -0.24
N GLY A 257 -21.61 -21.72 0.99
CA GLY A 257 -21.19 -20.72 1.96
C GLY A 257 -22.33 -19.95 2.61
N ARG A 258 -23.56 -20.43 2.46
CA ARG A 258 -24.74 -19.82 3.09
C ARG A 258 -24.83 -20.19 4.55
N ARG A 259 -25.24 -19.25 5.38
CA ARG A 259 -25.72 -19.53 6.72
C ARG A 259 -27.18 -19.96 6.61
N VAL A 260 -27.56 -21.06 7.23
CA VAL A 260 -28.93 -21.58 7.12
C VAL A 260 -29.56 -21.63 8.49
N LEU A 261 -30.79 -21.13 8.62
CA LEU A 261 -31.62 -21.32 9.78
C LEU A 261 -32.80 -22.25 9.44
N LEU A 262 -33.34 -22.94 10.45
CA LEU A 262 -34.50 -23.78 10.33
C LEU A 262 -35.70 -23.06 10.94
N LEU A 263 -36.78 -22.94 10.16
CA LEU A 263 -38.10 -22.58 10.64
C LEU A 263 -38.88 -23.86 10.93
N ALA A 264 -39.36 -23.99 12.14
CA ALA A 264 -40.20 -25.12 12.53
C ALA A 264 -41.43 -24.67 13.35
N ARG A 265 -42.52 -25.44 13.28
CA ARG A 265 -43.69 -25.31 14.13
C ARG A 265 -43.53 -26.21 15.35
N CYS A 266 -43.77 -25.68 16.53
CA CYS A 266 -43.83 -26.47 17.78
C CYS A 266 -45.22 -27.05 17.96
N LYS A 267 -45.33 -28.37 18.15
CA LYS A 267 -46.60 -29.07 18.37
C LYS A 267 -47.11 -28.96 19.81
N GLY A 268 -46.31 -28.43 20.71
CA GLY A 268 -46.61 -28.19 22.11
C GLY A 268 -46.49 -26.74 22.51
N GLU A 269 -46.61 -26.46 23.82
CA GLU A 269 -46.32 -25.13 24.36
C GLU A 269 -44.82 -24.84 24.35
N LEU A 270 -44.47 -23.57 24.13
CA LEU A 270 -43.07 -23.13 24.23
C LEU A 270 -42.63 -23.13 25.69
N PRO A 271 -41.43 -23.60 26.00
CA PRO A 271 -40.93 -23.59 27.37
C PRO A 271 -40.67 -22.15 27.86
N ASP A 272 -41.22 -21.85 29.05
CA ASP A 272 -40.93 -20.61 29.77
C ASP A 272 -40.54 -20.97 31.21
N PRO A 273 -39.28 -20.82 31.62
CA PRO A 273 -38.16 -20.19 30.91
C PRO A 273 -37.65 -21.03 29.73
N PRO A 274 -36.94 -20.38 28.78
CA PRO A 274 -36.40 -21.04 27.57
C PRO A 274 -35.53 -22.25 27.90
N ALA A 275 -35.77 -23.37 27.21
CA ALA A 275 -35.07 -24.63 27.40
C ALA A 275 -34.77 -25.30 26.04
N ARG A 276 -33.99 -26.37 26.05
CA ARG A 276 -33.74 -27.17 24.85
C ARG A 276 -35.05 -27.82 24.38
N LEU A 277 -35.40 -27.60 23.13
CA LEU A 277 -36.60 -28.19 22.52
C LEU A 277 -36.32 -29.65 22.11
N ASP A 278 -37.36 -30.49 22.25
CA ASP A 278 -37.33 -31.86 21.75
C ASP A 278 -37.58 -31.86 20.24
N PRO A 279 -36.64 -32.34 19.41
CA PRO A 279 -36.76 -32.37 17.95
C PRO A 279 -38.02 -33.14 17.46
N ASP A 280 -38.51 -34.10 18.19
CA ASP A 280 -39.69 -34.89 17.82
C ASP A 280 -40.98 -34.09 17.95
N THR A 281 -41.00 -33.03 18.72
CA THR A 281 -42.13 -32.11 18.87
C THR A 281 -42.14 -31.02 17.77
N LEU A 282 -41.13 -30.98 16.92
CA LEU A 282 -40.98 -29.97 15.87
C LEU A 282 -41.39 -30.51 14.51
N GLU A 283 -42.21 -29.73 13.82
CA GLU A 283 -42.53 -29.91 12.40
C GLU A 283 -41.68 -28.92 11.58
N PHE A 284 -40.79 -29.46 10.76
CA PHE A 284 -39.88 -28.64 9.92
C PHE A 284 -40.66 -28.04 8.75
N LEU A 285 -40.62 -26.70 8.61
CA LEU A 285 -41.39 -25.97 7.59
C LEU A 285 -40.53 -25.46 6.45
N ALA A 286 -39.41 -24.83 6.76
CA ALA A 286 -38.52 -24.29 5.76
C ALA A 286 -37.08 -24.09 6.27
N LEU A 287 -36.13 -24.12 5.37
CA LEU A 287 -34.77 -23.60 5.59
C LEU A 287 -34.69 -22.17 5.12
N LEU A 288 -34.07 -21.30 5.90
CA LEU A 288 -33.87 -19.87 5.63
C LEU A 288 -32.38 -19.64 5.33
N PRO A 289 -31.98 -19.62 4.05
CA PRO A 289 -30.60 -19.33 3.69
C PRO A 289 -30.32 -17.84 3.83
N LEU A 290 -29.15 -17.51 4.38
CA LEU A 290 -28.64 -16.17 4.48
C LEU A 290 -27.20 -16.13 3.94
N GLN A 291 -26.83 -15.04 3.31
CA GLN A 291 -25.48 -14.83 2.80
C GLN A 291 -25.02 -13.39 2.98
N ASN A 292 -23.72 -13.19 3.07
CA ASN A 292 -23.17 -11.85 2.94
C ASN A 292 -23.06 -11.51 1.46
N ARG A 293 -23.57 -10.36 1.06
CA ARG A 293 -23.49 -9.89 -0.33
C ARG A 293 -22.05 -9.64 -0.70
N ILE A 294 -21.61 -10.16 -1.85
CA ILE A 294 -20.30 -9.81 -2.41
C ILE A 294 -20.36 -8.35 -2.86
N ARG A 295 -19.35 -7.56 -2.51
CA ARG A 295 -19.26 -6.15 -2.93
C ARG A 295 -19.23 -6.05 -4.45
N GLU A 296 -19.96 -5.11 -5.02
CA GLU A 296 -19.99 -4.91 -6.47
C GLU A 296 -18.61 -4.56 -7.06
N SER A 297 -17.78 -3.84 -6.28
CA SER A 297 -16.42 -3.48 -6.67
C SER A 297 -15.40 -4.62 -6.58
N ALA A 298 -15.72 -5.73 -5.89
CA ALA A 298 -14.75 -6.79 -5.60
C ALA A 298 -14.25 -7.51 -6.87
N PRO A 299 -15.09 -7.97 -7.83
CA PRO A 299 -14.61 -8.70 -9.00
C PRO A 299 -13.67 -7.84 -9.88
N GLU A 300 -13.99 -6.58 -10.08
CA GLU A 300 -13.16 -5.66 -10.87
C GLU A 300 -11.83 -5.39 -10.18
N THR A 301 -11.85 -5.21 -8.85
CA THR A 301 -10.66 -4.99 -8.04
C THR A 301 -9.73 -6.19 -8.08
N PHE A 302 -10.23 -7.41 -7.91
CA PHE A 302 -9.40 -8.62 -8.00
C PHE A 302 -8.89 -8.87 -9.42
N ALA A 303 -9.69 -8.60 -10.46
CA ALA A 303 -9.23 -8.65 -11.84
C ALA A 303 -8.10 -7.63 -12.10
N TYR A 304 -8.16 -6.44 -11.51
CA TYR A 304 -7.07 -5.47 -11.56
C TYR A 304 -5.79 -6.03 -10.93
N PHE A 305 -5.85 -6.54 -9.70
CA PHE A 305 -4.68 -7.11 -9.02
C PHE A 305 -4.09 -8.29 -9.79
N ALA A 306 -4.92 -9.17 -10.33
CA ALA A 306 -4.47 -10.29 -11.15
C ALA A 306 -3.73 -9.84 -12.43
N ARG A 307 -4.22 -8.76 -13.12
CA ARG A 307 -3.51 -8.15 -14.27
C ARG A 307 -2.20 -7.51 -13.85
N GLN A 308 -2.11 -7.04 -12.62
CA GLN A 308 -0.91 -6.42 -12.05
C GLN A 308 0.10 -7.44 -11.51
N GLY A 309 -0.20 -8.74 -11.59
CA GLY A 309 0.64 -9.82 -11.07
C GLY A 309 0.78 -9.76 -9.55
N VAL A 310 -0.29 -9.39 -8.86
CA VAL A 310 -0.43 -9.46 -7.40
C VAL A 310 -1.24 -10.71 -7.08
N ASP A 311 -0.68 -11.59 -6.27
CA ASP A 311 -1.35 -12.80 -5.81
C ASP A 311 -2.30 -12.44 -4.65
N VAL A 312 -3.54 -12.92 -4.72
CA VAL A 312 -4.54 -12.71 -3.68
C VAL A 312 -4.63 -13.95 -2.81
N LYS A 313 -4.54 -13.79 -1.49
CA LYS A 313 -4.74 -14.85 -0.49
C LYS A 313 -5.95 -14.49 0.36
N VAL A 314 -6.95 -15.37 0.43
CA VAL A 314 -8.14 -15.17 1.27
C VAL A 314 -7.96 -15.89 2.60
N ILE A 315 -8.06 -15.14 3.70
CA ILE A 315 -7.77 -15.65 5.05
C ILE A 315 -8.99 -15.39 5.93
N SER A 316 -9.73 -16.42 6.29
CA SER A 316 -10.98 -16.30 7.06
C SER A 316 -11.06 -17.28 8.21
N GLY A 317 -11.83 -16.93 9.26
CA GLY A 317 -12.21 -17.84 10.35
C GLY A 317 -13.31 -18.84 9.96
N ASP A 318 -13.95 -18.66 8.80
CA ASP A 318 -15.05 -19.48 8.34
C ASP A 318 -14.61 -20.83 7.73
N ASP A 319 -15.57 -21.71 7.43
CA ASP A 319 -15.31 -22.98 6.75
C ASP A 319 -14.61 -22.76 5.41
N PRO A 320 -13.51 -23.49 5.12
CA PRO A 320 -12.71 -23.25 3.91
C PRO A 320 -13.47 -23.43 2.60
N ARG A 321 -14.47 -24.32 2.54
CA ARG A 321 -15.30 -24.54 1.34
C ARG A 321 -16.19 -23.33 1.08
N ALA A 322 -16.80 -22.79 2.13
CA ALA A 322 -17.61 -21.58 2.05
C ALA A 322 -16.77 -20.37 1.60
N VAL A 323 -15.55 -20.23 2.13
CA VAL A 323 -14.62 -19.15 1.74
C VAL A 323 -14.17 -19.33 0.29
N SER A 324 -13.85 -20.55 -0.13
CA SER A 324 -13.49 -20.90 -1.52
C SER A 324 -14.62 -20.52 -2.50
N HIS A 325 -15.87 -20.84 -2.16
CA HIS A 325 -17.02 -20.48 -2.98
C HIS A 325 -17.17 -18.96 -3.18
N VAL A 326 -17.10 -18.20 -2.08
CA VAL A 326 -17.15 -16.73 -2.11
C VAL A 326 -15.97 -16.16 -2.92
N ALA A 327 -14.77 -16.70 -2.73
CA ALA A 327 -13.58 -16.29 -3.47
C ALA A 327 -13.71 -16.53 -4.98
N ALA A 328 -14.28 -17.68 -5.37
CA ALA A 328 -14.55 -18.00 -6.77
C ALA A 328 -15.60 -17.07 -7.40
N GLN A 329 -16.68 -16.78 -6.68
CA GLN A 329 -17.70 -15.81 -7.12
C GLN A 329 -17.14 -14.39 -7.25
N ALA A 330 -16.19 -13.99 -6.38
CA ALA A 330 -15.49 -12.72 -6.47
C ALA A 330 -14.41 -12.70 -7.59
N GLY A 331 -14.20 -13.80 -8.33
CA GLY A 331 -13.26 -13.87 -9.45
C GLY A 331 -11.79 -14.02 -9.03
N ILE A 332 -11.51 -14.49 -7.82
CA ILE A 332 -10.15 -14.72 -7.33
C ILE A 332 -9.58 -15.98 -7.98
N ARG A 333 -8.40 -15.86 -8.61
CA ARG A 333 -7.70 -16.99 -9.26
C ARG A 333 -7.22 -18.00 -8.22
N GLY A 334 -7.38 -19.30 -8.51
CA GLY A 334 -6.95 -20.37 -7.61
C GLY A 334 -7.82 -20.51 -6.36
N ALA A 335 -9.07 -20.03 -6.38
CA ALA A 335 -10.01 -20.14 -5.27
C ALA A 335 -10.31 -21.61 -4.87
N ASP A 336 -10.11 -22.56 -5.78
CA ASP A 336 -10.19 -24.01 -5.57
C ASP A 336 -9.02 -24.58 -4.75
N GLN A 337 -7.91 -23.86 -4.64
CA GLN A 337 -6.74 -24.22 -3.84
C GLN A 337 -6.94 -23.77 -2.38
N TRP A 338 -7.76 -24.47 -1.66
CA TRP A 338 -8.08 -24.13 -0.27
C TRP A 338 -7.46 -25.13 0.73
N VAL A 339 -7.29 -24.67 1.96
CA VAL A 339 -6.81 -25.47 3.08
C VAL A 339 -7.58 -25.14 4.36
N ASP A 340 -7.82 -26.16 5.19
CA ASP A 340 -8.33 -26.01 6.55
C ASP A 340 -7.14 -25.74 7.49
N ALA A 341 -7.04 -24.51 7.98
CA ALA A 341 -5.94 -24.11 8.86
C ALA A 341 -5.99 -24.81 10.23
N ALA A 342 -7.17 -25.29 10.65
CA ALA A 342 -7.29 -26.08 11.88
C ALA A 342 -6.65 -27.49 11.76
N ALA A 343 -6.46 -27.99 10.54
CA ALA A 343 -5.78 -29.26 10.29
C ALA A 343 -4.26 -29.15 10.25
N LEU A 344 -3.70 -27.94 10.13
CA LEU A 344 -2.26 -27.69 10.07
C LEU A 344 -1.63 -27.83 11.47
N LYS A 345 -0.71 -28.76 11.62
CA LYS A 345 -0.15 -29.15 12.93
C LYS A 345 1.03 -28.30 13.38
N ASN A 346 1.73 -27.69 12.45
CA ASN A 346 2.98 -26.95 12.75
C ASN A 346 3.24 -25.80 11.74
N ASP A 347 4.15 -24.91 12.12
CA ASP A 347 4.49 -23.73 11.32
C ASP A 347 5.08 -24.08 9.94
N ARG A 348 5.75 -25.23 9.79
CA ARG A 348 6.29 -25.67 8.48
C ARG A 348 5.18 -26.05 7.50
N GLU A 349 4.11 -26.67 7.98
CA GLU A 349 2.93 -26.97 7.16
C GLU A 349 2.23 -25.68 6.75
N LEU A 350 2.15 -24.70 7.66
CA LEU A 350 1.60 -23.39 7.38
C LEU A 350 2.44 -22.63 6.32
N GLU A 351 3.77 -22.65 6.42
CA GLU A 351 4.68 -22.03 5.43
C GLU A 351 4.54 -22.67 4.05
N LYS A 352 4.40 -24.00 3.97
CA LYS A 352 4.13 -24.70 2.71
C LYS A 352 2.74 -24.35 2.13
N ALA A 353 1.72 -24.33 2.98
CA ALA A 353 0.38 -23.95 2.57
C ALA A 353 0.34 -22.50 2.06
N ALA A 354 1.06 -21.56 2.70
CA ALA A 354 1.17 -20.17 2.27
C ALA A 354 1.67 -20.04 0.82
N ALA A 355 2.61 -20.91 0.40
CA ALA A 355 3.15 -20.90 -0.96
C ALA A 355 2.15 -21.43 -2.02
N HIS A 356 1.34 -22.44 -1.67
CA HIS A 356 0.57 -23.19 -2.67
C HIS A 356 -0.94 -22.92 -2.63
N CYS A 357 -1.49 -22.56 -1.46
CA CYS A 357 -2.93 -22.35 -1.31
C CYS A 357 -3.30 -20.88 -1.49
N THR A 358 -4.49 -20.65 -2.03
CA THR A 358 -5.07 -19.32 -2.21
C THR A 358 -6.06 -19.00 -1.09
N VAL A 359 -6.77 -20.01 -0.58
CA VAL A 359 -7.83 -19.82 0.41
C VAL A 359 -7.49 -20.58 1.69
N PHE A 360 -7.61 -19.87 2.81
CA PHE A 360 -7.37 -20.39 4.17
C PHE A 360 -8.64 -20.23 5.00
N GLY A 361 -9.25 -21.34 5.41
CA GLY A 361 -10.41 -21.36 6.28
C GLY A 361 -10.07 -21.77 7.70
N ARG A 362 -10.97 -21.47 8.67
CA ARG A 362 -10.83 -21.74 10.11
C ARG A 362 -9.53 -21.22 10.71
N VAL A 363 -9.07 -20.08 10.21
CA VAL A 363 -7.82 -19.45 10.62
C VAL A 363 -8.01 -18.71 11.94
N THR A 364 -7.15 -18.98 12.93
CA THR A 364 -7.11 -18.21 14.17
C THR A 364 -6.35 -16.88 13.99
N PRO A 365 -6.56 -15.87 14.86
CA PRO A 365 -5.82 -14.60 14.78
C PRO A 365 -4.29 -14.77 14.79
N GLU A 366 -3.80 -15.74 15.58
CA GLU A 366 -2.36 -16.05 15.61
C GLU A 366 -1.87 -16.67 14.29
N GLN A 367 -2.66 -17.55 13.68
CA GLN A 367 -2.35 -18.13 12.39
C GLN A 367 -2.41 -17.08 11.26
N LYS A 368 -3.33 -16.10 11.30
CA LYS A 368 -3.32 -14.95 10.35
C LYS A 368 -1.96 -14.24 10.38
N ARG A 369 -1.47 -13.94 11.57
CA ARG A 369 -0.16 -13.34 11.78
C ARG A 369 0.99 -14.19 11.21
N LYS A 370 0.98 -15.50 11.52
CA LYS A 370 2.01 -16.43 11.04
C LYS A 370 2.00 -16.60 9.52
N LEU A 371 0.83 -16.55 8.87
CA LEU A 371 0.71 -16.57 7.41
C LEU A 371 1.37 -15.34 6.76
N VAL A 372 1.13 -14.15 7.31
CA VAL A 372 1.80 -12.93 6.85
C VAL A 372 3.32 -13.08 6.96
N HIS A 373 3.83 -13.51 8.11
CA HIS A 373 5.28 -13.72 8.29
C HIS A 373 5.84 -14.81 7.37
N ALA A 374 5.09 -15.88 7.10
CA ALA A 374 5.51 -16.94 6.19
C ALA A 374 5.71 -16.42 4.76
N LEU A 375 4.78 -15.59 4.28
CA LEU A 375 4.88 -14.94 2.97
C LEU A 375 6.06 -13.95 2.91
N GLN A 376 6.26 -13.14 3.96
CA GLN A 376 7.39 -12.22 4.05
C GLN A 376 8.74 -12.95 4.06
N LYS A 377 8.86 -14.08 4.75
CA LYS A 377 10.06 -14.94 4.74
C LYS A 377 10.36 -15.51 3.35
N GLN A 378 9.34 -15.74 2.53
CA GLN A 378 9.48 -16.17 1.14
C GLN A 378 9.90 -15.04 0.19
N GLY A 379 10.07 -13.82 0.72
CA GLY A 379 10.53 -12.65 -0.03
C GLY A 379 9.43 -11.79 -0.62
N HIS A 380 8.17 -12.06 -0.27
CA HIS A 380 7.02 -11.29 -0.72
C HIS A 380 6.84 -9.98 0.06
N THR A 381 6.31 -8.98 -0.61
CA THR A 381 5.83 -7.74 0.01
C THR A 381 4.32 -7.87 0.22
N VAL A 382 3.90 -8.01 1.47
CA VAL A 382 2.55 -8.42 1.85
C VAL A 382 1.70 -7.23 2.28
N ALA A 383 0.57 -7.00 1.60
CA ALA A 383 -0.51 -6.19 2.13
C ALA A 383 -1.55 -7.07 2.81
N MET A 384 -2.12 -6.60 3.92
CA MET A 384 -3.21 -7.28 4.64
C MET A 384 -4.38 -6.33 4.79
N THR A 385 -5.59 -6.79 4.40
CA THR A 385 -6.84 -6.09 4.67
C THR A 385 -7.61 -6.79 5.78
N GLY A 386 -8.26 -6.01 6.63
CA GLY A 386 -9.12 -6.55 7.69
C GLY A 386 -9.97 -5.46 8.33
N ASP A 387 -11.08 -5.86 8.94
CA ASP A 387 -12.02 -4.98 9.62
C ASP A 387 -12.23 -5.36 11.10
N GLY A 388 -11.79 -6.55 11.51
CA GLY A 388 -12.01 -7.11 12.83
C GLY A 388 -10.88 -6.87 13.83
N VAL A 389 -11.20 -7.03 15.12
CA VAL A 389 -10.21 -7.07 16.21
C VAL A 389 -9.23 -8.24 16.03
N ASN A 390 -9.69 -9.32 15.39
CA ASN A 390 -8.92 -10.52 15.10
C ASN A 390 -7.79 -10.28 14.08
N ASP A 391 -7.89 -9.20 13.31
CA ASP A 391 -6.93 -8.87 12.25
C ASP A 391 -5.81 -7.93 12.73
N VAL A 392 -5.97 -7.32 13.92
CA VAL A 392 -5.08 -6.28 14.44
C VAL A 392 -3.59 -6.69 14.39
N LEU A 393 -3.28 -7.92 14.81
CA LEU A 393 -1.90 -8.42 14.81
C LEU A 393 -1.38 -8.65 13.38
N ALA A 394 -2.19 -9.19 12.49
CA ALA A 394 -1.82 -9.42 11.11
C ALA A 394 -1.68 -8.10 10.33
N LEU A 395 -2.58 -7.13 10.56
CA LEU A 395 -2.49 -5.78 10.00
C LEU A 395 -1.22 -5.05 10.43
N LYS A 396 -0.83 -5.21 11.73
CA LYS A 396 0.38 -4.62 12.28
C LYS A 396 1.65 -5.18 11.66
N ASP A 397 1.70 -6.50 11.46
CA ASP A 397 2.90 -7.22 11.03
C ASP A 397 3.04 -7.26 9.50
N ALA A 398 1.99 -6.97 8.76
CA ALA A 398 2.06 -6.81 7.30
C ALA A 398 2.93 -5.61 6.90
N ASP A 399 3.52 -5.68 5.70
CA ASP A 399 4.27 -4.54 5.14
C ASP A 399 3.36 -3.34 4.88
N CYS A 400 2.08 -3.59 4.56
CA CYS A 400 1.04 -2.59 4.48
C CYS A 400 -0.29 -3.14 5.04
N GLY A 401 -0.69 -2.71 6.24
CA GLY A 401 -2.01 -2.99 6.82
C GLY A 401 -3.06 -1.99 6.34
N ILE A 402 -4.20 -2.49 5.91
CA ILE A 402 -5.30 -1.73 5.34
C ILE A 402 -6.57 -2.04 6.13
N ALA A 403 -7.15 -1.05 6.79
CA ALA A 403 -8.38 -1.20 7.56
C ALA A 403 -9.60 -0.59 6.86
N MET A 404 -10.77 -1.17 7.11
CA MET A 404 -12.06 -0.61 6.75
C MET A 404 -12.56 0.28 7.88
N ALA A 405 -13.03 1.50 7.58
CA ALA A 405 -13.51 2.42 8.63
C ALA A 405 -14.78 1.92 9.33
N SER A 406 -15.60 1.10 8.66
CA SER A 406 -16.77 0.44 9.25
C SER A 406 -16.42 -0.67 10.25
N GLY A 407 -15.15 -1.09 10.28
CA GLY A 407 -14.67 -2.15 11.16
C GLY A 407 -14.33 -1.68 12.56
N ALA A 408 -13.61 -2.53 13.29
CA ALA A 408 -13.18 -2.23 14.65
C ALA A 408 -12.19 -1.04 14.69
N GLN A 409 -12.41 -0.12 15.62
CA GLN A 409 -11.52 1.03 15.82
C GLN A 409 -10.05 0.60 16.06
N ALA A 410 -9.84 -0.53 16.75
CA ALA A 410 -8.51 -1.07 16.98
C ALA A 410 -7.78 -1.43 15.69
N ALA A 411 -8.48 -1.97 14.68
CA ALA A 411 -7.92 -2.26 13.37
C ALA A 411 -7.51 -0.95 12.65
N SER A 412 -8.40 0.05 12.67
CA SER A 412 -8.11 1.37 12.09
C SER A 412 -6.93 2.09 12.77
N GLN A 413 -6.68 1.87 14.06
CA GLN A 413 -5.58 2.52 14.78
C GLN A 413 -4.19 1.92 14.49
N VAL A 414 -4.11 0.67 14.07
CA VAL A 414 -2.83 -0.02 13.78
C VAL A 414 -2.51 -0.09 12.30
N ALA A 415 -3.51 0.04 11.45
CA ALA A 415 -3.34 0.01 10.00
C ALA A 415 -2.60 1.25 9.51
N GLN A 416 -1.75 1.10 8.50
CA GLN A 416 -1.08 2.20 7.84
C GLN A 416 -2.01 2.96 6.89
N LEU A 417 -3.08 2.32 6.44
CA LEU A 417 -4.06 2.87 5.50
C LEU A 417 -5.48 2.53 5.96
N VAL A 418 -6.39 3.52 5.91
CA VAL A 418 -7.79 3.34 6.28
C VAL A 418 -8.70 3.79 5.14
N LEU A 419 -9.57 2.90 4.67
CA LEU A 419 -10.60 3.18 3.67
C LEU A 419 -11.82 3.77 4.37
N LEU A 420 -12.02 5.09 4.28
CA LEU A 420 -13.03 5.84 5.05
C LEU A 420 -14.46 5.46 4.66
N ASP A 421 -14.71 5.18 3.40
CA ASP A 421 -16.02 4.71 2.91
C ASP A 421 -16.12 3.17 2.96
N SER A 422 -15.11 2.50 3.50
CA SER A 422 -15.01 1.03 3.52
C SER A 422 -15.15 0.40 2.12
N ASP A 423 -14.83 1.18 1.07
CA ASP A 423 -14.88 0.71 -0.31
C ASP A 423 -13.53 0.10 -0.73
N PHE A 424 -13.54 -1.22 -0.87
CA PHE A 424 -12.40 -2.00 -1.35
C PHE A 424 -12.00 -1.60 -2.79
N GLY A 425 -12.94 -1.10 -3.60
CA GLY A 425 -12.69 -0.58 -4.95
C GLY A 425 -11.75 0.63 -5.03
N ALA A 426 -11.44 1.27 -3.90
CA ALA A 426 -10.45 2.35 -3.86
C ALA A 426 -8.99 1.86 -3.99
N LEU A 427 -8.69 0.58 -3.68
CA LEU A 427 -7.32 0.05 -3.66
C LEU A 427 -6.57 0.13 -5.00
N PRO A 428 -7.16 -0.14 -6.17
CA PRO A 428 -6.51 0.08 -7.46
C PRO A 428 -5.95 1.49 -7.61
N HIS A 429 -6.68 2.49 -7.15
CA HIS A 429 -6.25 3.90 -7.19
C HIS A 429 -5.10 4.18 -6.23
N VAL A 430 -5.08 3.53 -5.06
CA VAL A 430 -3.99 3.67 -4.08
C VAL A 430 -2.70 3.08 -4.65
N VAL A 431 -2.76 1.89 -5.25
CA VAL A 431 -1.61 1.27 -5.93
C VAL A 431 -1.12 2.12 -7.10
N ALA A 432 -2.03 2.63 -7.92
CA ALA A 432 -1.69 3.50 -9.05
C ALA A 432 -1.00 4.79 -8.59
N GLU A 433 -1.48 5.43 -7.51
CA GLU A 433 -0.85 6.61 -6.93
C GLU A 433 0.52 6.31 -6.34
N GLY A 434 0.68 5.18 -5.64
CA GLY A 434 1.98 4.72 -5.13
C GLY A 434 3.00 4.53 -6.24
N ARG A 435 2.61 3.89 -7.34
CA ARG A 435 3.47 3.69 -8.52
C ARG A 435 3.87 5.01 -9.16
N ARG A 436 2.91 5.93 -9.31
CA ARG A 436 3.16 7.28 -9.83
C ARG A 436 4.24 7.98 -9.00
N VAL A 437 4.10 7.97 -7.67
CA VAL A 437 5.04 8.63 -6.77
C VAL A 437 6.44 8.02 -6.90
N ILE A 438 6.56 6.68 -6.84
CA ILE A 438 7.87 6.01 -6.90
C ILE A 438 8.54 6.22 -8.26
N ASN A 439 7.83 5.99 -9.36
CA ASN A 439 8.39 6.11 -10.70
C ASN A 439 8.87 7.54 -10.96
N ASN A 440 8.10 8.54 -10.55
CA ASN A 440 8.46 9.94 -10.75
C ASN A 440 9.64 10.36 -9.85
N ILE A 441 9.69 9.91 -8.60
CA ILE A 441 10.84 10.14 -7.73
C ILE A 441 12.09 9.47 -8.32
N GLN A 442 11.96 8.24 -8.85
CA GLN A 442 13.07 7.51 -9.46
C GLN A 442 13.63 8.24 -10.69
N ARG A 443 12.74 8.76 -11.57
CA ARG A 443 13.12 9.58 -12.72
C ARG A 443 13.81 10.88 -12.28
N SER A 444 13.25 11.57 -11.31
CA SER A 444 13.82 12.81 -10.76
C SER A 444 15.15 12.57 -10.07
N ALA A 445 15.26 11.51 -9.28
CA ALA A 445 16.49 11.13 -8.59
C ALA A 445 17.65 10.87 -9.56
N SER A 446 17.38 10.30 -10.73
CA SER A 446 18.41 10.07 -11.75
C SER A 446 19.03 11.38 -12.25
N LEU A 447 18.22 12.43 -12.43
CA LEU A 447 18.74 13.76 -12.82
C LEU A 447 19.65 14.37 -11.75
N PHE A 448 19.27 14.26 -10.47
CA PHE A 448 20.12 14.73 -9.36
C PHE A 448 21.45 13.97 -9.31
N LEU A 449 21.43 12.65 -9.49
CA LEU A 449 22.62 11.82 -9.40
C LEU A 449 23.61 12.05 -10.53
N VAL A 450 23.18 12.47 -11.71
CA VAL A 450 24.10 12.87 -12.81
C VAL A 450 25.10 13.90 -12.30
N LYS A 451 24.60 15.00 -11.70
CA LYS A 451 25.46 16.06 -11.13
C LYS A 451 26.42 15.52 -10.08
N ASN A 452 25.90 14.69 -9.18
CA ASN A 452 26.70 14.16 -8.07
C ASN A 452 27.83 13.25 -8.58
N ILE A 453 27.54 12.39 -9.58
CA ILE A 453 28.53 11.48 -10.16
C ILE A 453 29.68 12.27 -10.81
N PHE A 454 29.39 13.23 -11.71
CA PHE A 454 30.46 13.95 -12.35
C PHE A 454 31.25 14.82 -11.36
N SER A 455 30.57 15.44 -10.37
CA SER A 455 31.26 16.26 -9.36
C SER A 455 32.18 15.43 -8.45
N VAL A 456 31.77 14.22 -8.05
CA VAL A 456 32.65 13.31 -7.31
C VAL A 456 33.85 12.89 -8.14
N LEU A 457 33.64 12.51 -9.40
CA LEU A 457 34.74 12.09 -10.28
C LEU A 457 35.74 13.23 -10.56
N LEU A 458 35.22 14.43 -10.84
CA LEU A 458 36.09 15.62 -11.02
C LEU A 458 36.84 15.97 -9.74
N SER A 459 36.21 15.90 -8.59
CA SER A 459 36.84 16.17 -7.30
C SER A 459 37.99 15.19 -7.03
N VAL A 460 37.74 13.88 -7.27
CA VAL A 460 38.77 12.84 -7.10
C VAL A 460 39.96 13.06 -8.07
N VAL A 461 39.65 13.36 -9.34
CA VAL A 461 40.70 13.64 -10.32
C VAL A 461 41.48 14.93 -9.97
N SER A 462 40.76 15.97 -9.49
CA SER A 462 41.42 17.19 -9.02
C SER A 462 42.27 16.96 -7.76
N LEU A 463 42.06 15.91 -7.00
CA LEU A 463 42.95 15.51 -5.89
C LEU A 463 44.23 14.80 -6.36
N VAL A 464 44.14 14.02 -7.44
CA VAL A 464 45.28 13.24 -7.96
C VAL A 464 46.16 14.08 -8.90
N LEU A 465 45.54 14.79 -9.84
CA LEU A 465 46.23 15.59 -10.85
C LEU A 465 46.31 17.06 -10.40
N PRO A 466 47.33 17.84 -10.87
CA PRO A 466 47.47 19.26 -10.57
C PRO A 466 46.43 20.12 -11.30
N LEU A 467 45.17 19.79 -11.15
CA LEU A 467 44.06 20.47 -11.80
C LEU A 467 43.18 21.16 -10.76
N THR A 468 42.64 22.32 -11.09
CA THR A 468 41.66 23.02 -10.29
C THR A 468 40.24 22.53 -10.65
N TYR A 469 39.32 22.59 -9.70
CA TYR A 469 37.93 22.29 -10.00
C TYR A 469 37.34 23.35 -10.94
N PRO A 470 36.71 22.96 -12.07
CA PRO A 470 36.45 23.87 -13.20
C PRO A 470 35.21 24.75 -13.04
N PHE A 471 34.40 24.59 -12.00
CA PHE A 471 33.14 25.30 -11.84
C PHE A 471 33.15 26.28 -10.66
N LEU A 472 32.41 27.38 -10.86
CA LEU A 472 31.98 28.26 -9.76
C LEU A 472 30.61 27.83 -9.21
N PRO A 473 30.27 28.14 -7.94
CA PRO A 473 28.99 27.77 -7.35
C PRO A 473 27.77 28.26 -8.15
N LEU A 474 27.83 29.49 -8.68
CA LEU A 474 26.74 30.06 -9.49
C LEU A 474 26.51 29.32 -10.81
N GLN A 475 27.57 28.82 -11.46
CA GLN A 475 27.45 27.99 -12.66
C GLN A 475 26.72 26.68 -12.38
N LEU A 476 27.05 26.01 -11.26
CA LEU A 476 26.36 24.81 -10.83
C LEU A 476 24.89 25.09 -10.45
N SER A 477 24.58 26.29 -9.95
CA SER A 477 23.21 26.69 -9.67
C SER A 477 22.37 26.84 -10.94
N LEU A 478 22.94 27.45 -12.00
CA LEU A 478 22.28 27.54 -13.31
C LEU A 478 22.02 26.13 -13.88
N LEU A 479 23.06 25.28 -13.90
CA LEU A 479 22.96 23.89 -14.36
C LEU A 479 21.90 23.13 -13.58
N GLY A 480 21.93 23.25 -12.24
CA GLY A 480 20.94 22.64 -11.35
C GLY A 480 19.51 23.10 -11.62
N ALA A 481 19.29 24.38 -11.85
CA ALA A 481 17.97 24.93 -12.16
C ALA A 481 17.46 24.45 -13.54
N ALA A 482 18.29 24.54 -14.58
CA ALA A 482 17.87 24.27 -15.96
C ALA A 482 17.77 22.77 -16.29
N THR A 483 18.60 21.90 -15.71
CA THR A 483 18.68 20.49 -16.11
C THR A 483 18.20 19.50 -15.02
N ILE A 484 18.03 19.95 -13.77
CA ILE A 484 17.73 19.05 -12.64
C ILE A 484 16.48 19.50 -11.87
N GLY A 485 16.55 20.59 -11.12
CA GLY A 485 15.54 20.96 -10.14
C GLY A 485 14.17 21.28 -10.74
N THR A 486 14.14 22.22 -11.70
CA THR A 486 12.90 22.61 -12.37
C THR A 486 12.26 21.44 -13.15
N PRO A 487 13.00 20.72 -14.04
CA PRO A 487 12.39 19.60 -14.74
C PRO A 487 11.99 18.47 -13.80
N ALA A 488 12.78 18.16 -12.77
CA ALA A 488 12.44 17.13 -11.78
C ALA A 488 11.14 17.43 -11.05
N PHE A 489 10.90 18.70 -10.70
CA PHE A 489 9.65 19.13 -10.05
C PHE A 489 8.43 18.85 -10.95
N PHE A 490 8.50 19.24 -12.22
CA PHE A 490 7.38 19.01 -13.14
C PHE A 490 7.17 17.53 -13.45
N LEU A 491 8.24 16.76 -13.65
CA LEU A 491 8.17 15.32 -13.86
C LEU A 491 7.60 14.57 -12.65
N ALA A 492 7.82 15.06 -11.43
CA ALA A 492 7.25 14.47 -10.21
C ALA A 492 5.71 14.56 -10.14
N LEU A 493 5.09 15.47 -10.89
CA LEU A 493 3.64 15.68 -10.90
C LEU A 493 2.91 14.87 -11.98
N GLU A 494 3.63 14.24 -12.90
CA GLU A 494 3.06 13.51 -14.04
C GLU A 494 2.33 12.23 -13.62
N PRO A 495 1.30 11.79 -14.38
CA PRO A 495 0.73 10.46 -14.23
C PRO A 495 1.70 9.40 -14.78
N ASN A 496 2.15 8.50 -13.93
CA ASN A 496 2.97 7.35 -14.32
C ASN A 496 2.59 6.15 -13.47
N HIS A 497 1.88 5.20 -14.05
CA HIS A 497 1.30 4.05 -13.36
C HIS A 497 1.99 2.73 -13.71
N GLU A 498 3.16 2.78 -14.34
CA GLU A 498 3.93 1.59 -14.70
C GLU A 498 4.31 0.78 -13.45
N ARG A 499 4.41 -0.54 -13.61
CA ARG A 499 4.80 -1.42 -12.50
C ARG A 499 6.22 -1.11 -12.05
N VAL A 500 6.40 -0.83 -10.75
CA VAL A 500 7.72 -0.63 -10.15
C VAL A 500 8.47 -1.96 -10.13
N ARG A 501 9.65 -2.01 -10.75
CA ARG A 501 10.51 -3.19 -10.81
C ARG A 501 11.91 -2.88 -10.28
N GLY A 502 12.57 -3.89 -9.71
CA GLY A 502 13.93 -3.79 -9.23
C GLY A 502 14.10 -2.89 -7.99
N ARG A 503 15.37 -2.68 -7.61
CA ARG A 503 15.73 -1.86 -6.45
C ARG A 503 15.86 -0.40 -6.85
N PHE A 504 15.32 0.50 -6.02
CA PHE A 504 15.31 1.95 -6.28
C PHE A 504 16.70 2.49 -6.63
N ILE A 505 17.70 2.25 -5.76
CA ILE A 505 19.04 2.81 -5.96
C ILE A 505 19.74 2.27 -7.21
N SER A 506 19.54 0.98 -7.54
CA SER A 506 20.10 0.36 -8.73
C SER A 506 19.57 1.01 -10.00
N ASN A 507 18.23 1.19 -10.07
CA ASN A 507 17.58 1.79 -11.22
C ASN A 507 18.02 3.26 -11.41
N VAL A 508 18.11 4.02 -10.30
CA VAL A 508 18.52 5.43 -10.34
C VAL A 508 19.98 5.57 -10.78
N LEU A 509 20.88 4.73 -10.24
CA LEU A 509 22.29 4.73 -10.64
C LEU A 509 22.46 4.34 -12.11
N GLN A 510 21.78 3.28 -12.57
CA GLN A 510 21.84 2.86 -13.98
C GLN A 510 21.39 3.97 -14.93
N ALA A 511 20.37 4.74 -14.56
CA ALA A 511 19.88 5.85 -15.36
C ALA A 511 20.82 7.08 -15.32
N ALA A 512 21.50 7.32 -14.20
CA ALA A 512 22.34 8.50 -13.99
C ALA A 512 23.78 8.33 -14.48
N LEU A 513 24.35 7.10 -14.41
CA LEU A 513 25.74 6.83 -14.76
C LEU A 513 26.14 7.30 -16.17
N PRO A 514 25.35 7.06 -17.24
CA PRO A 514 25.73 7.51 -18.58
C PRO A 514 25.93 9.02 -18.68
N GLY A 515 24.99 9.80 -18.09
CA GLY A 515 25.10 11.25 -18.07
C GLY A 515 26.31 11.75 -17.26
N GLY A 516 26.44 11.25 -16.03
CA GLY A 516 27.51 11.69 -15.11
C GLY A 516 28.92 11.33 -15.60
N ILE A 517 29.10 10.15 -16.21
CA ILE A 517 30.37 9.76 -16.82
C ILE A 517 30.65 10.59 -18.06
N THR A 518 29.65 10.87 -18.88
CA THR A 518 29.80 11.72 -20.08
C THR A 518 30.22 13.14 -19.71
N ASP A 519 29.56 13.77 -18.73
CA ASP A 519 29.91 15.07 -18.21
C ASP A 519 31.37 15.09 -17.70
N PHE A 520 31.72 14.08 -16.89
CA PHE A 520 33.09 13.94 -16.39
C PHE A 520 34.12 13.87 -17.54
N LEU A 521 33.91 12.99 -18.52
CA LEU A 521 34.85 12.78 -19.62
C LEU A 521 35.02 14.03 -20.46
N LEU A 522 33.93 14.72 -20.80
CA LEU A 522 33.99 15.93 -21.64
C LEU A 522 34.62 17.12 -20.92
N VAL A 523 34.32 17.30 -19.61
CA VAL A 523 34.96 18.34 -18.80
C VAL A 523 36.44 18.03 -18.60
N PHE A 524 36.81 16.78 -18.40
CA PHE A 524 38.20 16.36 -18.31
C PHE A 524 38.96 16.59 -19.62
N LEU A 525 38.33 16.30 -20.77
CA LEU A 525 38.88 16.65 -22.09
C LEU A 525 38.99 18.16 -22.28
N ALA A 526 38.02 18.95 -21.84
CA ALA A 526 38.09 20.42 -21.86
C ALA A 526 39.31 20.93 -21.09
N GLN A 527 39.60 20.37 -19.89
CA GLN A 527 40.81 20.69 -19.13
C GLN A 527 42.08 20.35 -19.89
N GLY A 528 42.11 19.17 -20.55
CA GLY A 528 43.22 18.75 -21.37
C GLY A 528 43.47 19.68 -22.57
N PHE A 529 42.42 20.08 -23.26
CA PHE A 529 42.52 21.05 -24.39
C PHE A 529 42.95 22.43 -23.92
N CYS A 530 42.38 22.95 -22.80
CA CYS A 530 42.78 24.22 -22.24
C CYS A 530 44.29 24.22 -21.85
N PHE A 531 44.74 23.12 -21.25
CA PHE A 531 46.18 22.96 -20.94
C PHE A 531 47.05 22.87 -22.21
N ALA A 532 46.65 22.09 -23.20
CA ALA A 532 47.42 21.87 -24.42
C ALA A 532 47.53 23.13 -25.32
N PHE A 533 46.49 23.98 -25.29
CA PHE A 533 46.44 25.21 -26.10
C PHE A 533 46.70 26.47 -25.28
N ASP A 534 47.15 26.36 -24.04
CA ASP A 534 47.45 27.46 -23.11
C ASP A 534 46.29 28.48 -22.99
N LEU A 535 45.06 27.94 -22.91
CA LEU A 535 43.85 28.75 -22.79
C LEU A 535 43.62 29.16 -21.30
N SER A 536 43.01 30.34 -21.12
CA SER A 536 42.76 30.85 -19.77
C SER A 536 41.81 29.96 -18.97
N SER A 537 41.91 30.00 -17.62
CA SER A 537 41.01 29.29 -16.71
C SER A 537 39.55 29.72 -16.86
N ASP A 538 39.30 30.96 -17.31
CA ASP A 538 37.95 31.49 -17.51
C ASP A 538 37.28 30.86 -18.75
N TYR A 539 38.07 30.49 -19.76
CA TYR A 539 37.57 29.73 -20.92
C TYR A 539 37.14 28.32 -20.49
N LEU A 540 37.90 27.68 -19.60
CA LEU A 540 37.55 26.37 -19.07
C LEU A 540 36.19 26.39 -18.37
N GLY A 541 35.91 27.37 -17.51
CA GLY A 541 34.63 27.54 -16.83
C GLY A 541 33.46 27.71 -17.80
N THR A 542 33.68 28.55 -18.85
CA THR A 542 32.68 28.80 -19.90
C THR A 542 32.39 27.54 -20.73
N ILE A 543 33.45 26.88 -21.24
CA ILE A 543 33.31 25.64 -22.04
C ILE A 543 32.64 24.53 -21.24
N SER A 544 33.11 24.30 -20.01
CA SER A 544 32.56 23.24 -19.15
C SER A 544 31.10 23.48 -18.84
N THR A 545 30.69 24.73 -18.54
CA THR A 545 29.30 25.05 -18.25
C THR A 545 28.39 24.78 -19.43
N ILE A 546 28.76 25.18 -20.65
CA ILE A 546 27.96 24.97 -21.87
C ILE A 546 27.88 23.47 -22.21
N VAL A 547 28.99 22.74 -22.09
CA VAL A 547 29.06 21.30 -22.36
C VAL A 547 28.14 20.54 -21.40
N VAL A 548 28.26 20.77 -20.09
CA VAL A 548 27.43 20.10 -19.08
C VAL A 548 25.95 20.48 -19.21
N LEU A 549 25.64 21.74 -19.56
CA LEU A 549 24.27 22.15 -19.87
C LEU A 549 23.70 21.34 -21.04
N THR A 550 24.48 21.18 -22.11
CA THR A 550 24.07 20.42 -23.30
C THR A 550 23.83 18.94 -22.96
N VAL A 551 24.78 18.30 -22.28
CA VAL A 551 24.63 16.90 -21.85
C VAL A 551 23.46 16.75 -20.91
N GLY A 552 23.27 17.66 -19.95
CA GLY A 552 22.11 17.66 -19.04
C GLY A 552 20.78 17.74 -19.79
N LEU A 553 20.66 18.57 -20.83
CA LEU A 553 19.48 18.61 -21.71
C LEU A 553 19.31 17.33 -22.54
N MET A 554 20.40 16.67 -22.97
CA MET A 554 20.31 15.36 -23.63
C MET A 554 19.87 14.27 -22.69
N VAL A 555 20.32 14.26 -21.43
CA VAL A 555 19.83 13.35 -20.38
C VAL A 555 18.35 13.60 -20.11
N LEU A 556 17.96 14.87 -19.97
CA LEU A 556 16.54 15.23 -19.79
C LEU A 556 15.69 14.76 -20.98
N TRP A 557 16.20 14.87 -22.22
CA TRP A 557 15.56 14.28 -23.40
C TRP A 557 15.33 12.78 -23.24
N GLY A 558 16.33 12.05 -22.76
CA GLY A 558 16.21 10.61 -22.48
C GLY A 558 15.13 10.29 -21.43
N VAL A 559 15.10 11.05 -20.35
CA VAL A 559 14.15 10.91 -19.25
C VAL A 559 12.71 11.26 -19.66
N CYS A 560 12.53 12.18 -20.61
CA CYS A 560 11.20 12.57 -21.13
C CYS A 560 10.62 11.58 -22.16
N ARG A 561 11.34 10.55 -22.57
CA ARG A 561 10.80 9.54 -23.51
C ARG A 561 9.79 8.59 -22.84
N PRO A 562 8.67 8.24 -23.52
CA PRO A 562 8.18 8.77 -24.80
C PRO A 562 7.68 10.21 -24.69
N PHE A 563 7.97 11.03 -25.70
CA PHE A 563 7.57 12.43 -25.71
C PHE A 563 6.08 12.60 -25.91
N ASN A 564 5.49 13.45 -25.06
CA ASN A 564 4.17 14.03 -25.24
C ASN A 564 4.30 15.56 -25.48
N THR A 565 3.19 16.24 -25.75
CA THR A 565 3.19 17.71 -26.00
C THR A 565 3.79 18.48 -24.82
N TRP A 566 3.51 18.04 -23.59
CA TRP A 566 4.06 18.65 -22.38
C TRP A 566 5.57 18.48 -22.26
N HIS A 567 6.12 17.31 -22.60
CA HIS A 567 7.56 17.06 -22.58
C HIS A 567 8.33 17.95 -23.59
N TRP A 568 7.74 18.22 -24.77
CA TRP A 568 8.31 19.16 -25.72
C TRP A 568 8.38 20.56 -25.14
N VAL A 569 7.30 21.04 -24.50
CA VAL A 569 7.26 22.36 -23.86
C VAL A 569 8.27 22.42 -22.71
N LEU A 570 8.30 21.41 -21.84
CA LEU A 570 9.23 21.36 -20.71
C LEU A 570 10.67 21.38 -21.19
N TRP A 571 11.05 20.51 -22.13
CA TRP A 571 12.41 20.44 -22.64
C TRP A 571 12.83 21.73 -23.34
N GLY A 572 11.98 22.30 -24.17
CA GLY A 572 12.21 23.57 -24.85
C GLY A 572 12.37 24.74 -23.87
N ALA A 573 11.50 24.82 -22.86
CA ALA A 573 11.62 25.84 -21.82
C ALA A 573 12.95 25.72 -21.05
N MET A 574 13.36 24.48 -20.69
CA MET A 574 14.64 24.25 -20.00
C MET A 574 15.83 24.63 -20.87
N ALA A 575 15.80 24.37 -22.16
CA ALA A 575 16.82 24.81 -23.09
C ALA A 575 16.93 26.36 -23.18
N VAL A 576 15.77 27.03 -23.24
CA VAL A 576 15.71 28.51 -23.24
C VAL A 576 16.23 29.09 -21.93
N ILE A 577 15.81 28.52 -20.78
CA ILE A 577 16.29 28.95 -19.47
C ILE A 577 17.79 28.71 -19.30
N GLY A 578 18.28 27.56 -19.72
CA GLY A 578 19.70 27.20 -19.63
C GLY A 578 20.59 28.10 -20.48
N TYR A 579 20.37 28.11 -21.76
CA TYR A 579 21.21 28.91 -22.68
C TYR A 579 20.93 30.40 -22.57
N GLY A 580 19.69 30.82 -22.42
CA GLY A 580 19.29 32.20 -22.17
C GLY A 580 19.86 32.73 -20.86
N GLY A 581 19.79 31.91 -19.79
CA GLY A 581 20.39 32.22 -18.50
C GLY A 581 21.91 32.35 -18.59
N ALA A 582 22.58 31.41 -19.28
CA ALA A 582 24.03 31.49 -19.53
C ALA A 582 24.44 32.78 -20.28
N LEU A 583 23.62 33.21 -21.25
CA LEU A 583 23.90 34.44 -22.03
C LEU A 583 23.59 35.70 -21.23
N LEU A 584 22.41 35.77 -20.58
CA LEU A 584 21.95 36.99 -19.87
C LEU A 584 22.71 37.23 -18.57
N LEU A 585 23.06 36.15 -17.87
CA LEU A 585 23.74 36.19 -16.58
C LEU A 585 25.26 35.97 -16.72
N ALA A 586 25.81 35.95 -17.93
CA ALA A 586 27.23 35.65 -18.20
C ALA A 586 28.21 36.40 -17.27
N PRO A 587 28.08 37.74 -17.03
CA PRO A 587 28.99 38.45 -16.13
C PRO A 587 28.93 37.98 -14.68
N TRP A 588 27.73 37.61 -14.19
CA TRP A 588 27.51 37.10 -12.82
C TRP A 588 28.00 35.67 -12.66
N LEU A 589 27.91 34.88 -13.74
CA LEU A 589 28.36 33.50 -13.79
C LEU A 589 29.86 33.36 -14.04
N GLY A 590 30.57 34.46 -14.28
CA GLY A 590 31.97 34.43 -14.65
C GLY A 590 32.21 33.81 -16.03
N LEU A 591 31.21 33.85 -16.93
CA LEU A 591 31.34 33.34 -18.29
C LEU A 591 31.93 34.44 -19.18
N VAL A 592 32.94 34.08 -19.97
CA VAL A 592 33.66 35.02 -20.86
C VAL A 592 33.40 34.66 -22.33
N LYS A 593 33.58 35.69 -23.20
CA LYS A 593 33.52 35.46 -24.64
C LYS A 593 34.74 34.64 -25.06
N LEU A 594 34.49 33.56 -25.77
CA LEU A 594 35.54 32.71 -26.32
C LEU A 594 36.13 33.33 -27.60
N ASP A 595 37.44 33.20 -27.75
CA ASP A 595 38.12 33.45 -29.01
C ASP A 595 37.90 32.31 -30.02
N LEU A 596 38.58 32.35 -31.14
CA LEU A 596 38.48 31.31 -32.17
C LEU A 596 38.93 29.95 -31.63
N GLY A 597 40.00 29.89 -30.82
CA GLY A 597 40.53 28.66 -30.24
C GLY A 597 39.58 28.04 -29.26
N GLY A 598 39.07 28.82 -28.27
CA GLY A 598 38.08 28.37 -27.31
C GLY A 598 36.75 27.94 -27.97
N THR A 599 36.34 28.67 -29.03
CA THR A 599 35.12 28.31 -29.78
C THR A 599 35.28 26.98 -30.52
N LEU A 600 36.44 26.71 -31.15
CA LEU A 600 36.72 25.44 -31.82
C LEU A 600 36.71 24.26 -30.81
N VAL A 601 37.32 24.45 -29.64
CA VAL A 601 37.29 23.44 -28.58
C VAL A 601 35.85 23.17 -28.12
N LEU A 602 35.05 24.22 -27.90
CA LEU A 602 33.64 24.08 -27.52
C LEU A 602 32.87 23.29 -28.59
N VAL A 603 32.99 23.67 -29.87
CA VAL A 603 32.27 22.98 -30.96
C VAL A 603 32.68 21.50 -31.05
N ALA A 604 33.99 21.20 -30.93
CA ALA A 604 34.48 19.83 -30.92
C ALA A 604 33.87 18.99 -29.76
N LEU A 605 33.83 19.54 -28.54
CA LEU A 605 33.26 18.86 -27.36
C LEU A 605 31.77 18.68 -27.49
N LEU A 606 31.03 19.66 -28.01
CA LEU A 606 29.61 19.54 -28.30
C LEU A 606 29.32 18.45 -29.34
N GLY A 607 30.16 18.36 -30.37
CA GLY A 607 30.09 17.29 -31.37
C GLY A 607 30.32 15.88 -30.77
N LEU A 608 31.19 15.79 -29.75
CA LEU A 608 31.46 14.54 -29.04
C LEU A 608 30.38 14.18 -28.00
N ALA A 609 29.58 15.12 -27.54
CA ALA A 609 28.61 14.88 -26.45
C ALA A 609 27.62 13.74 -26.76
N GLY A 610 27.01 13.73 -27.94
CA GLY A 610 26.08 12.69 -28.36
C GLY A 610 26.71 11.30 -28.48
N PRO A 611 27.78 11.14 -29.27
CA PRO A 611 28.48 9.86 -29.39
C PRO A 611 28.99 9.31 -28.05
N THR A 612 29.54 10.16 -27.17
CA THR A 612 30.03 9.75 -25.85
C THR A 612 28.87 9.27 -24.97
N LEU A 613 27.77 10.02 -24.88
CA LEU A 613 26.59 9.63 -24.11
C LEU A 613 26.01 8.31 -24.62
N PHE A 614 25.90 8.14 -25.93
CA PHE A 614 25.43 6.90 -26.53
C PHE A 614 26.37 5.72 -26.25
N GLY A 615 27.68 5.90 -26.41
CA GLY A 615 28.68 4.86 -26.13
C GLY A 615 28.68 4.40 -24.68
N VAL A 616 28.66 5.36 -23.73
CA VAL A 616 28.59 5.04 -22.28
C VAL A 616 27.26 4.38 -21.94
N SER A 617 26.14 4.82 -22.52
CA SER A 617 24.83 4.20 -22.32
C SER A 617 24.81 2.76 -22.83
N MET A 618 25.39 2.49 -24.01
CA MET A 618 25.49 1.13 -24.58
C MET A 618 26.36 0.21 -23.70
N LEU A 619 27.47 0.73 -23.19
CA LEU A 619 28.34 -0.02 -22.27
C LEU A 619 27.61 -0.34 -20.96
N ASN A 620 26.92 0.64 -20.38
CA ASN A 620 26.15 0.49 -19.17
C ASN A 620 25.05 -0.59 -19.31
N THR A 621 24.31 -0.59 -20.43
CA THR A 621 23.29 -1.61 -20.71
C THR A 621 23.89 -3.00 -20.89
N ARG A 622 25.08 -3.15 -21.50
CA ARG A 622 25.76 -4.44 -21.63
C ARG A 622 26.20 -5.00 -20.28
N ILE A 623 26.74 -4.16 -19.40
CA ILE A 623 27.20 -4.59 -18.08
C ILE A 623 26.01 -5.02 -17.20
N HIS A 624 24.92 -4.29 -17.20
CA HIS A 624 23.77 -4.56 -16.34
C HIS A 624 22.74 -5.52 -16.97
N GLY A 625 22.63 -5.59 -18.29
CA GLY A 625 21.80 -6.55 -19.00
C GLY A 625 22.38 -7.98 -19.01
N ALA A 626 23.66 -8.13 -18.68
CA ALA A 626 24.29 -9.45 -18.50
C ALA A 626 24.12 -10.00 -17.05
N VAL A 627 23.62 -9.17 -16.11
CA VAL A 627 23.42 -9.52 -14.68
C VAL A 627 21.93 -9.72 -14.34
N GLY A 628 21.01 -9.43 -15.25
CA GLY A 628 19.56 -9.69 -15.14
C GLY A 628 19.16 -10.86 -16.02
#